data_96ce7aaffa1a44dc50e5522652d1e76a
#
_entry.id   96ce7aaffa1a44dc50e5522652d1e76a
#
_cell.length_a   1.000
_cell.length_b   1.000
_cell.length_c   1.000
_cell.angle_alpha   90.00
_cell.angle_beta   90.00
_cell.angle_gamma   90.00
#
_symmetry.space_group_name_H-M   'P 1'
#
loop_
_entity.id
_entity.type
_entity.pdbx_description
1 polymer ?
#
loop_
_entity_poly.entity_id
_entity_poly.type
_entity_poly.pdbx_seq_one_letter_code
_entity_poly.pdbx_strand_id
1 'polypeptide(L)'
;NIMKADIDGMDVCVYGLSYHETEIEENLYDHIMVDDIQKINILVAHGGDEKHIPMNRKKLAMSGFDYVAMGHIHKPEIDEKNKMAYCGSLEPIDMNDMGERGYIYGEVSKHGLELEFVPFARRIYKEIAFTVTPTVTNLEIRHKLADLMKENGEENMFKVILDGYRDPDFEMNIADICQTGNIVSVSDKTVPDFDFEELYEDNHCLLYTSPSP
;
A
#
# COMPACT_ATOMS: atom_id res chain seq x y z
N ASN A 1 -30.00 -0.29 -7.82
CA ASN A 1 -30.30 0.34 -9.12
C ASN A 1 -29.26 1.40 -9.41
N ILE A 2 -28.82 1.48 -10.68
CA ILE A 2 -27.94 2.55 -11.14
C ILE A 2 -28.72 3.86 -11.14
N MET A 3 -28.11 4.87 -10.55
CA MET A 3 -28.59 6.25 -10.57
C MET A 3 -27.80 7.03 -11.61
N LYS A 4 -28.41 8.02 -12.21
CA LYS A 4 -27.76 8.95 -13.13
C LYS A 4 -28.23 10.37 -12.89
N ALA A 5 -27.32 11.30 -13.11
CA ALA A 5 -27.55 12.72 -12.99
C ALA A 5 -26.84 13.48 -14.13
N ASP A 6 -27.59 14.28 -14.83
CA ASP A 6 -27.03 15.26 -15.75
C ASP A 6 -26.50 16.47 -14.96
N ILE A 7 -25.38 17.02 -15.39
CA ILE A 7 -24.80 18.23 -14.79
C ILE A 7 -25.36 19.45 -15.52
N ASP A 8 -26.07 20.30 -14.77
CA ASP A 8 -26.72 21.48 -15.33
C ASP A 8 -25.75 22.40 -16.08
N GLY A 9 -26.07 22.70 -17.32
CA GLY A 9 -25.29 23.58 -18.18
C GLY A 9 -24.05 22.93 -18.80
N MET A 10 -23.88 21.61 -18.68
CA MET A 10 -22.80 20.84 -19.30
C MET A 10 -23.34 19.61 -20.03
N ASP A 11 -22.65 19.20 -21.09
CA ASP A 11 -22.95 17.91 -21.77
C ASP A 11 -22.28 16.76 -21.03
N VAL A 12 -22.56 16.60 -19.73
CA VAL A 12 -21.98 15.61 -18.84
C VAL A 12 -23.09 14.84 -18.11
N CYS A 13 -22.98 13.53 -18.11
CA CYS A 13 -23.83 12.64 -17.33
C CYS A 13 -22.98 11.80 -16.36
N VAL A 14 -23.34 11.81 -15.10
CA VAL A 14 -22.68 11.02 -14.05
C VAL A 14 -23.57 9.83 -13.68
N TYR A 15 -22.98 8.66 -13.66
CA TYR A 15 -23.62 7.40 -13.27
C TYR A 15 -23.05 6.93 -11.93
N GLY A 16 -23.85 6.29 -11.13
CA GLY A 16 -23.41 5.72 -9.85
C GLY A 16 -24.28 4.55 -9.41
N LEU A 17 -23.70 3.71 -8.58
CA LEU A 17 -24.38 2.61 -7.92
C LEU A 17 -24.17 2.75 -6.41
N SER A 18 -25.28 2.86 -5.67
CA SER A 18 -25.21 2.90 -4.21
C SER A 18 -24.82 1.54 -3.64
N TYR A 19 -23.83 1.51 -2.79
CA TYR A 19 -23.41 0.33 -2.04
C TYR A 19 -24.35 0.17 -0.83
N HIS A 20 -24.97 -1.01 -0.67
CA HIS A 20 -26.03 -1.21 0.34
C HIS A 20 -25.87 -2.49 1.14
N GLU A 21 -24.88 -3.30 0.82
CA GLU A 21 -24.53 -4.53 1.53
C GLU A 21 -23.04 -4.54 1.86
N THR A 22 -22.64 -5.32 2.86
CA THR A 22 -21.24 -5.40 3.29
C THR A 22 -20.36 -6.09 2.25
N GLU A 23 -20.87 -7.13 1.61
CA GLU A 23 -20.22 -7.88 0.53
C GLU A 23 -21.19 -8.03 -0.64
N ILE A 24 -20.75 -7.78 -1.86
CA ILE A 24 -21.51 -7.93 -3.10
C ILE A 24 -20.62 -8.67 -4.09
N GLU A 25 -20.89 -9.96 -4.30
CA GLU A 25 -20.10 -10.81 -5.18
C GLU A 25 -20.60 -10.79 -6.64
N GLU A 26 -21.63 -10.04 -6.92
CA GLU A 26 -22.20 -9.91 -8.27
C GLU A 26 -21.46 -8.86 -9.08
N ASN A 27 -21.24 -9.15 -10.38
CA ASN A 27 -20.60 -8.25 -11.35
C ASN A 27 -21.57 -7.14 -11.81
N LEU A 28 -22.01 -6.28 -10.92
CA LEU A 28 -23.08 -5.31 -11.18
C LEU A 28 -22.69 -4.27 -12.25
N TYR A 29 -21.40 -3.96 -12.41
CA TYR A 29 -20.92 -2.99 -13.40
C TYR A 29 -20.77 -3.56 -14.81
N ASP A 30 -20.71 -4.87 -14.99
CA ASP A 30 -20.43 -5.51 -16.29
C ASP A 30 -21.58 -5.34 -17.31
N HIS A 31 -22.74 -4.88 -16.87
CA HIS A 31 -23.93 -4.72 -17.70
C HIS A 31 -24.37 -3.25 -17.85
N ILE A 32 -23.58 -2.32 -17.32
CA ILE A 32 -23.88 -0.91 -17.43
C ILE A 32 -23.49 -0.38 -18.81
N MET A 33 -24.40 0.31 -19.45
CA MET A 33 -24.15 1.03 -20.70
C MET A 33 -24.58 2.47 -20.56
N VAL A 34 -23.88 3.38 -21.24
CA VAL A 34 -24.29 4.78 -21.31
C VAL A 34 -25.53 4.95 -22.19
N ASP A 35 -26.40 5.89 -21.83
CA ASP A 35 -27.62 6.17 -22.58
C ASP A 35 -27.36 7.05 -23.81
N ASP A 36 -26.51 8.08 -23.63
CA ASP A 36 -26.18 9.03 -24.69
C ASP A 36 -24.66 9.14 -24.83
N ILE A 37 -24.13 8.54 -25.88
CA ILE A 37 -22.69 8.52 -26.18
C ILE A 37 -22.15 9.91 -26.61
N GLN A 38 -23.00 10.88 -26.92
CA GLN A 38 -22.56 12.24 -27.28
C GLN A 38 -22.15 13.05 -26.05
N LYS A 39 -22.74 12.75 -24.88
CA LYS A 39 -22.35 13.37 -23.61
C LYS A 39 -21.05 12.77 -23.09
N ILE A 40 -20.32 13.54 -22.29
CA ILE A 40 -19.25 13.01 -21.44
C ILE A 40 -19.89 12.16 -20.34
N ASN A 41 -19.56 10.89 -20.30
CA ASN A 41 -20.15 9.92 -19.38
C ASN A 41 -19.12 9.49 -18.34
N ILE A 42 -19.41 9.77 -17.08
CA ILE A 42 -18.53 9.43 -15.94
C ILE A 42 -19.25 8.42 -15.05
N LEU A 43 -18.61 7.30 -14.75
CA LEU A 43 -19.09 6.37 -13.73
C LEU A 43 -18.34 6.61 -12.42
N VAL A 44 -19.08 6.84 -11.35
CA VAL A 44 -18.57 6.84 -9.98
C VAL A 44 -18.92 5.48 -9.36
N ALA A 45 -17.90 4.69 -9.04
CA ALA A 45 -18.07 3.32 -8.61
C ALA A 45 -17.24 3.00 -7.37
N HIS A 46 -17.65 1.97 -6.63
CA HIS A 46 -16.95 1.48 -5.46
C HIS A 46 -16.86 -0.04 -5.51
N GLY A 47 -15.67 -0.60 -5.33
CA GLY A 47 -15.44 -2.04 -5.40
C GLY A 47 -14.30 -2.44 -6.32
N GLY A 48 -14.38 -3.63 -6.91
CA GLY A 48 -13.43 -4.15 -7.89
C GLY A 48 -12.56 -5.31 -7.42
N ASP A 49 -12.74 -5.79 -6.19
CA ASP A 49 -12.22 -7.07 -5.73
C ASP A 49 -13.30 -8.17 -5.74
N GLU A 50 -12.95 -9.39 -5.37
CA GLU A 50 -13.83 -10.56 -5.48
C GLU A 50 -15.11 -10.47 -4.61
N LYS A 51 -15.06 -9.72 -3.51
CA LYS A 51 -16.16 -9.60 -2.54
C LYS A 51 -16.90 -8.27 -2.61
N HIS A 52 -16.33 -7.31 -3.32
CA HIS A 52 -16.84 -5.95 -3.35
C HIS A 52 -17.07 -5.51 -4.79
N ILE A 53 -18.17 -5.97 -5.36
CA ILE A 53 -18.62 -5.76 -6.74
C ILE A 53 -17.49 -6.05 -7.73
N PRO A 54 -17.18 -7.33 -7.98
CA PRO A 54 -16.20 -7.73 -8.98
C PRO A 54 -16.50 -7.09 -10.33
N MET A 55 -15.47 -6.72 -11.08
CA MET A 55 -15.66 -6.07 -12.37
C MET A 55 -14.69 -6.57 -13.43
N ASN A 56 -15.15 -6.58 -14.66
CA ASN A 56 -14.30 -6.77 -15.81
C ASN A 56 -13.91 -5.41 -16.40
N ARG A 57 -12.72 -4.92 -16.08
CA ARG A 57 -12.21 -3.60 -16.53
C ARG A 57 -12.33 -3.42 -18.05
N LYS A 58 -12.06 -4.46 -18.84
CA LYS A 58 -12.16 -4.40 -20.31
C LYS A 58 -13.60 -4.25 -20.80
N LYS A 59 -14.55 -4.95 -20.18
CA LYS A 59 -15.97 -4.79 -20.51
C LYS A 59 -16.44 -3.38 -20.15
N LEU A 60 -16.05 -2.90 -18.98
CA LEU A 60 -16.44 -1.58 -18.50
C LEU A 60 -15.85 -0.47 -19.40
N ALA A 61 -14.61 -0.61 -19.88
CA ALA A 61 -14.01 0.31 -20.85
C ALA A 61 -14.78 0.37 -22.20
N MET A 62 -15.49 -0.70 -22.56
CA MET A 62 -16.33 -0.75 -23.78
C MET A 62 -17.78 -0.30 -23.56
N SER A 63 -18.18 0.01 -22.34
CA SER A 63 -19.55 0.41 -21.99
C SER A 63 -19.90 1.86 -22.37
N GLY A 64 -18.95 2.60 -22.95
CA GLY A 64 -19.15 3.96 -23.44
C GLY A 64 -18.80 5.06 -22.43
N PHE A 65 -18.30 4.72 -21.26
CA PHE A 65 -17.80 5.70 -20.29
C PHE A 65 -16.51 6.35 -20.79
N ASP A 66 -16.41 7.66 -20.59
CA ASP A 66 -15.22 8.45 -20.88
C ASP A 66 -14.25 8.41 -19.68
N TYR A 67 -14.78 8.22 -18.46
CA TYR A 67 -13.99 8.02 -17.25
C TYR A 67 -14.76 7.17 -16.22
N VAL A 68 -14.02 6.32 -15.49
CA VAL A 68 -14.52 5.55 -14.35
C VAL A 68 -13.73 5.91 -13.09
N ALA A 69 -14.36 6.67 -12.21
CA ALA A 69 -13.80 7.06 -10.91
C ALA A 69 -14.09 5.98 -9.87
N MET A 70 -13.05 5.28 -9.43
CA MET A 70 -13.14 4.13 -8.53
C MET A 70 -12.77 4.48 -7.08
N GLY A 71 -13.57 3.99 -6.15
CA GLY A 71 -13.23 3.89 -4.73
C GLY A 71 -13.00 2.45 -4.30
N HIS A 72 -12.80 2.21 -3.00
CA HIS A 72 -12.54 0.93 -2.33
C HIS A 72 -11.06 0.61 -2.15
N ILE A 73 -10.28 0.57 -3.21
CA ILE A 73 -8.84 0.29 -3.14
C ILE A 73 -8.11 1.53 -2.64
N HIS A 74 -7.42 1.41 -1.49
CA HIS A 74 -6.73 2.54 -0.85
C HIS A 74 -5.43 2.94 -1.57
N LYS A 75 -4.88 2.05 -2.39
CA LYS A 75 -3.69 2.35 -3.21
C LYS A 75 -4.11 3.10 -4.46
N PRO A 76 -3.52 4.27 -4.77
CA PRO A 76 -3.80 4.99 -6.00
C PRO A 76 -3.32 4.18 -7.23
N GLU A 77 -4.15 4.17 -8.26
CA GLU A 77 -3.86 3.50 -9.54
C GLU A 77 -4.53 4.27 -10.68
N ILE A 78 -3.80 4.61 -11.73
CA ILE A 78 -4.34 5.17 -12.97
C ILE A 78 -4.21 4.10 -14.06
N ASP A 79 -5.34 3.65 -14.60
CA ASP A 79 -5.44 2.69 -15.71
C ASP A 79 -5.97 3.42 -16.95
N GLU A 80 -5.08 4.14 -17.61
CA GLU A 80 -5.43 4.94 -18.81
C GLU A 80 -6.05 4.09 -19.93
N LYS A 81 -5.57 2.86 -20.09
CA LYS A 81 -6.06 1.93 -21.12
C LYS A 81 -7.54 1.61 -20.96
N ASN A 82 -8.00 1.47 -19.73
CA ASN A 82 -9.40 1.17 -19.42
C ASN A 82 -10.16 2.43 -18.96
N LYS A 83 -9.56 3.60 -19.06
CA LYS A 83 -10.14 4.91 -18.70
C LYS A 83 -10.66 4.94 -17.27
N MET A 84 -9.90 4.36 -16.33
CA MET A 84 -10.31 4.33 -14.93
C MET A 84 -9.17 4.68 -13.99
N ALA A 85 -9.54 5.15 -12.79
CA ALA A 85 -8.58 5.34 -11.74
C ALA A 85 -9.17 5.07 -10.36
N TYR A 86 -8.37 4.46 -9.49
CA TYR A 86 -8.58 4.45 -8.05
C TYR A 86 -7.84 5.63 -7.44
N CYS A 87 -8.54 6.55 -6.82
CA CYS A 87 -7.90 7.69 -6.16
C CYS A 87 -7.12 7.26 -4.90
N GLY A 88 -7.40 6.10 -4.37
CA GLY A 88 -6.87 5.67 -3.09
C GLY A 88 -7.53 6.39 -1.91
N SER A 89 -6.79 6.54 -0.83
CA SER A 89 -7.17 7.32 0.34
C SER A 89 -6.38 8.63 0.43
N LEU A 90 -6.96 9.70 0.97
CA LEU A 90 -6.27 10.98 1.17
C LEU A 90 -5.15 10.89 2.20
N GLU A 91 -5.37 10.10 3.24
CA GLU A 91 -4.41 9.77 4.29
C GLU A 91 -4.37 8.24 4.46
N PRO A 92 -3.28 7.66 4.96
CA PRO A 92 -3.25 6.24 5.27
C PRO A 92 -4.30 5.88 6.33
N ILE A 93 -5.08 4.84 6.08
CA ILE A 93 -6.13 4.37 7.00
C ILE A 93 -5.55 3.35 7.99
N ASP A 94 -4.63 2.51 7.51
CA ASP A 94 -3.94 1.54 8.34
C ASP A 94 -2.47 1.37 7.94
N MET A 95 -1.72 0.59 8.72
CA MET A 95 -0.28 0.40 8.50
C MET A 95 0.08 -0.38 7.23
N ASN A 96 -0.89 -0.94 6.49
CA ASN A 96 -0.64 -1.60 5.20
C ASN A 96 -0.73 -0.60 4.03
N ASP A 97 -1.27 0.59 4.30
CA ASP A 97 -1.36 1.68 3.34
C ASP A 97 0.01 2.36 3.13
N MET A 98 0.98 1.59 2.63
CA MET A 98 2.34 2.04 2.39
C MET A 98 2.44 3.04 1.24
N GLY A 99 3.35 4.02 1.36
CA GLY A 99 3.68 4.98 0.32
C GLY A 99 2.70 6.15 0.21
N GLU A 100 2.79 6.88 -0.89
CA GLU A 100 2.05 8.12 -1.09
C GLU A 100 0.54 7.93 -1.11
N ARG A 101 -0.18 8.90 -0.53
CA ARG A 101 -1.63 9.02 -0.51
C ARG A 101 -2.04 10.40 -0.95
N GLY A 102 -3.22 10.50 -1.56
CA GLY A 102 -3.66 11.75 -2.15
C GLY A 102 -4.93 11.59 -2.96
N TYR A 103 -5.03 12.33 -4.04
CA TYR A 103 -6.20 12.34 -4.90
C TYR A 103 -5.80 12.35 -6.40
N ILE A 104 -6.77 12.03 -7.24
CA ILE A 104 -6.62 12.15 -8.69
C ILE A 104 -7.23 13.48 -9.13
N TYR A 105 -6.48 14.24 -9.92
CA TYR A 105 -6.92 15.45 -10.59
C TYR A 105 -6.77 15.26 -12.10
N GLY A 106 -7.64 15.88 -12.92
CA GLY A 106 -7.48 15.79 -14.35
C GLY A 106 -8.65 16.34 -15.15
N GLU A 107 -8.58 16.14 -16.45
CA GLU A 107 -9.55 16.58 -17.42
C GLU A 107 -10.12 15.40 -18.22
N VAL A 108 -11.44 15.39 -18.39
CA VAL A 108 -12.18 14.37 -19.14
C VAL A 108 -12.86 15.02 -20.32
N SER A 109 -12.64 14.49 -21.52
CA SER A 109 -13.29 14.95 -22.75
C SER A 109 -13.69 13.78 -23.63
N LYS A 110 -14.46 14.05 -24.70
CA LYS A 110 -14.74 13.02 -25.73
C LYS A 110 -13.51 12.60 -26.52
N HIS A 111 -12.43 13.38 -26.46
CA HIS A 111 -11.21 13.16 -27.24
C HIS A 111 -10.08 12.54 -26.43
N GLY A 112 -10.20 12.52 -25.10
CA GLY A 112 -9.17 11.99 -24.25
C GLY A 112 -9.43 12.19 -22.75
N LEU A 113 -8.57 11.56 -21.99
CA LEU A 113 -8.54 11.57 -20.53
C LEU A 113 -7.11 11.90 -20.10
N GLU A 114 -6.95 12.95 -19.31
CA GLU A 114 -5.67 13.33 -18.71
C GLU A 114 -5.83 13.30 -17.19
N LEU A 115 -5.11 12.41 -16.53
CA LEU A 115 -5.18 12.21 -15.08
C LEU A 115 -3.81 12.32 -14.46
N GLU A 116 -3.74 12.95 -13.30
CA GLU A 116 -2.56 13.07 -12.47
C GLU A 116 -2.88 12.69 -11.03
N PHE A 117 -1.99 11.89 -10.42
CA PHE A 117 -2.04 11.66 -8.99
C PHE A 117 -1.34 12.81 -8.26
N VAL A 118 -2.07 13.45 -7.34
CA VAL A 118 -1.54 14.55 -6.52
C VAL A 118 -1.32 14.03 -5.09
N PRO A 119 -0.06 13.88 -4.64
CA PRO A 119 0.24 13.54 -3.25
C PRO A 119 -0.31 14.63 -2.31
N PHE A 120 -1.03 14.20 -1.27
CA PHE A 120 -1.69 15.13 -0.35
C PHE A 120 -1.52 14.76 1.12
N ALA A 121 -1.26 13.49 1.42
CA ALA A 121 -1.13 13.01 2.78
C ALA A 121 -0.06 13.78 3.56
N ARG A 122 -0.40 14.16 4.78
CA ARG A 122 0.54 14.82 5.69
C ARG A 122 1.61 13.87 6.21
N ARG A 123 1.28 12.60 6.36
CA ARG A 123 2.16 11.53 6.81
C ARG A 123 1.86 10.26 6.04
N ILE A 124 2.90 9.51 5.73
CA ILE A 124 2.78 8.23 5.04
C ILE A 124 3.51 7.14 5.83
N TYR A 125 3.14 5.89 5.61
CA TYR A 125 3.91 4.75 6.08
C TYR A 125 5.09 4.49 5.16
N LYS A 126 6.28 4.39 5.75
CA LYS A 126 7.53 4.02 5.06
C LYS A 126 8.17 2.82 5.73
N GLU A 127 8.90 2.04 4.95
CA GLU A 127 9.71 0.96 5.46
C GLU A 127 11.18 1.40 5.50
N ILE A 128 11.86 1.12 6.60
CA ILE A 128 13.30 1.34 6.78
C ILE A 128 13.93 -0.01 7.10
N ALA A 129 14.91 -0.42 6.30
CA ALA A 129 15.75 -1.57 6.59
C ALA A 129 17.05 -1.12 7.24
N PHE A 130 17.47 -1.81 8.29
CA PHE A 130 18.73 -1.58 8.97
C PHE A 130 19.46 -2.92 9.14
N THR A 131 20.68 -3.01 8.60
CA THR A 131 21.52 -4.21 8.71
C THR A 131 22.31 -4.19 10.01
N VAL A 132 22.01 -5.13 10.88
CA VAL A 132 22.69 -5.39 12.15
C VAL A 132 24.01 -6.12 11.88
N THR A 133 25.04 -5.76 12.63
CA THR A 133 26.34 -6.45 12.62
C THR A 133 26.66 -6.99 14.01
N PRO A 134 27.55 -7.99 14.18
CA PRO A 134 27.86 -8.57 15.50
C PRO A 134 28.40 -7.58 16.53
N THR A 135 28.93 -6.45 16.07
CA THR A 135 29.52 -5.44 16.95
C THR A 135 28.58 -4.27 17.29
N VAL A 136 27.36 -4.27 16.72
CA VAL A 136 26.42 -3.16 16.91
C VAL A 136 25.85 -3.14 18.34
N THR A 137 25.63 -1.94 18.86
CA THR A 137 24.99 -1.74 20.16
C THR A 137 23.55 -1.20 19.99
N ASN A 138 22.70 -1.40 21.02
CA ASN A 138 21.35 -0.83 21.03
C ASN A 138 21.33 0.69 20.82
N LEU A 139 22.35 1.41 21.35
CA LEU A 139 22.47 2.85 21.19
C LEU A 139 22.76 3.23 19.73
N GLU A 140 23.65 2.51 19.06
CA GLU A 140 23.98 2.75 17.65
C GLU A 140 22.80 2.46 16.73
N ILE A 141 22.05 1.39 16.99
CA ILE A 141 20.79 1.09 16.25
C ILE A 141 19.85 2.28 16.36
N ARG A 142 19.60 2.79 17.56
CA ARG A 142 18.70 3.92 17.79
C ARG A 142 19.17 5.18 17.07
N HIS A 143 20.45 5.53 17.17
CA HIS A 143 21.00 6.72 16.51
C HIS A 143 20.86 6.61 14.98
N LYS A 144 21.22 5.48 14.41
CA LYS A 144 21.12 5.25 12.98
C LYS A 144 19.68 5.26 12.48
N LEU A 145 18.75 4.66 13.23
CA LEU A 145 17.33 4.73 12.90
C LEU A 145 16.80 6.16 12.97
N ALA A 146 17.23 6.95 13.97
CA ALA A 146 16.86 8.36 14.06
C ALA A 146 17.35 9.17 12.85
N ASP A 147 18.60 8.94 12.41
CA ASP A 147 19.15 9.58 11.22
C ASP A 147 18.35 9.18 9.95
N LEU A 148 18.10 7.89 9.77
CA LEU A 148 17.30 7.37 8.65
C LEU A 148 15.87 7.93 8.62
N MET A 149 15.23 8.04 9.78
CA MET A 149 13.89 8.65 9.87
C MET A 149 13.92 10.12 9.49
N LYS A 150 14.94 10.86 9.93
CA LYS A 150 15.13 12.27 9.57
C LYS A 150 15.34 12.46 8.08
N GLU A 151 16.14 11.62 7.44
CA GLU A 151 16.36 11.63 5.99
C GLU A 151 15.08 11.30 5.18
N ASN A 152 14.20 10.48 5.76
CA ASN A 152 12.94 10.06 5.14
C ASN A 152 11.73 10.91 5.52
N GLY A 153 11.92 12.01 6.27
CA GLY A 153 10.85 12.85 6.81
C GLY A 153 10.37 12.32 8.16
N GLU A 154 10.85 12.94 9.24
CA GLU A 154 10.59 12.50 10.62
C GLU A 154 9.11 12.52 11.03
N GLU A 155 8.28 13.23 10.28
CA GLU A 155 6.81 13.25 10.45
C GLU A 155 6.15 11.94 10.02
N ASN A 156 6.80 11.15 9.17
CA ASN A 156 6.25 9.90 8.65
C ASN A 156 6.20 8.79 9.71
N MET A 157 5.46 7.74 9.42
CA MET A 157 5.32 6.55 10.26
C MET A 157 6.18 5.42 9.69
N PHE A 158 7.00 4.80 10.54
CA PHE A 158 8.02 3.87 10.07
C PHE A 158 7.77 2.43 10.51
N LYS A 159 7.86 1.51 9.55
CA LYS A 159 8.06 0.09 9.78
C LYS A 159 9.55 -0.20 9.67
N VAL A 160 10.14 -0.71 10.74
CA VAL A 160 11.57 -1.03 10.78
C VAL A 160 11.76 -2.52 10.55
N ILE A 161 12.63 -2.86 9.62
CA ILE A 161 13.13 -4.22 9.42
C ILE A 161 14.59 -4.24 9.85
N LEU A 162 14.88 -5.06 10.84
CA LEU A 162 16.24 -5.35 11.26
C LEU A 162 16.65 -6.67 10.62
N ASP A 163 17.73 -6.68 9.87
CA ASP A 163 18.29 -7.86 9.21
C ASP A 163 19.78 -8.00 9.50
N GLY A 164 20.43 -9.00 8.93
CA GLY A 164 21.86 -9.23 9.08
C GLY A 164 22.21 -10.17 10.24
N TYR A 165 23.44 -10.07 10.73
CA TYR A 165 23.98 -10.96 11.75
C TYR A 165 24.22 -10.19 13.04
N ARG A 166 23.84 -10.81 14.18
CA ARG A 166 24.06 -10.25 15.50
C ARG A 166 24.95 -11.17 16.34
N ASP A 167 25.64 -10.62 17.29
CA ASP A 167 26.30 -11.41 18.32
C ASP A 167 25.24 -12.32 19.00
N PRO A 168 25.55 -13.61 19.23
CA PRO A 168 24.62 -14.54 19.87
C PRO A 168 24.12 -14.09 21.23
N ASP A 169 24.96 -13.39 22.00
CA ASP A 169 24.65 -12.90 23.34
C ASP A 169 24.05 -11.48 23.35
N PHE A 170 23.90 -10.86 22.15
CA PHE A 170 23.30 -9.53 22.05
C PHE A 170 21.80 -9.56 22.25
N GLU A 171 21.33 -8.95 23.33
CA GLU A 171 19.91 -8.72 23.59
C GLU A 171 19.46 -7.40 22.99
N MET A 172 18.65 -7.50 21.94
CA MET A 172 18.09 -6.32 21.26
C MET A 172 16.92 -5.75 22.05
N ASN A 173 17.00 -4.46 22.39
CA ASN A 173 15.93 -3.77 23.11
C ASN A 173 14.91 -3.17 22.14
N ILE A 174 13.97 -4.00 21.66
CA ILE A 174 12.91 -3.58 20.75
C ILE A 174 12.03 -2.46 21.33
N ALA A 175 11.80 -2.47 22.64
CA ALA A 175 10.99 -1.45 23.29
C ALA A 175 11.64 -0.05 23.19
N ASP A 176 12.94 0.03 23.41
CA ASP A 176 13.68 1.28 23.25
C ASP A 176 13.76 1.73 21.78
N ILE A 177 13.88 0.78 20.85
CA ILE A 177 13.83 1.08 19.41
C ILE A 177 12.50 1.72 19.05
N CYS A 178 11.38 1.17 19.50
CA CYS A 178 10.05 1.72 19.24
C CYS A 178 9.86 3.15 19.81
N GLN A 179 10.65 3.55 20.80
CA GLN A 179 10.59 4.88 21.39
C GLN A 179 11.48 5.92 20.67
N THR A 180 12.23 5.51 19.65
CA THR A 180 13.19 6.41 18.98
C THR A 180 12.48 7.48 18.12
N GLY A 181 11.25 7.23 17.68
CA GLY A 181 10.47 8.17 16.86
C GLY A 181 9.10 7.58 16.48
N ASN A 182 8.59 7.93 15.32
CA ASN A 182 7.30 7.45 14.83
C ASN A 182 7.37 6.01 14.29
N ILE A 183 7.97 5.09 15.05
CA ILE A 183 8.09 3.68 14.68
C ILE A 183 6.81 2.96 15.10
N VAL A 184 6.09 2.40 14.14
CA VAL A 184 4.82 1.69 14.35
C VAL A 184 4.99 0.16 14.48
N SER A 185 6.07 -0.37 13.91
CA SER A 185 6.42 -1.77 14.07
C SER A 185 7.90 -2.01 13.84
N VAL A 186 8.44 -3.02 14.52
CA VAL A 186 9.80 -3.53 14.32
C VAL A 186 9.71 -5.01 14.01
N SER A 187 10.32 -5.43 12.90
CA SER A 187 10.46 -6.83 12.52
C SER A 187 11.92 -7.22 12.64
N ASP A 188 12.23 -8.05 13.63
CA ASP A 188 13.57 -8.61 13.80
C ASP A 188 13.71 -9.87 12.93
N LYS A 189 14.56 -9.78 11.91
CA LYS A 189 14.96 -10.86 11.01
C LYS A 189 16.44 -11.19 11.15
N THR A 190 17.09 -10.69 12.20
CA THR A 190 18.51 -10.95 12.42
C THR A 190 18.77 -12.41 12.77
N VAL A 191 19.95 -12.88 12.40
CA VAL A 191 20.41 -14.24 12.68
C VAL A 191 21.60 -14.16 13.64
N PRO A 192 21.64 -14.97 14.72
CA PRO A 192 22.84 -15.07 15.56
C PRO A 192 24.05 -15.57 14.74
N ASP A 193 25.17 -14.86 14.87
CA ASP A 193 26.44 -15.21 14.21
C ASP A 193 27.24 -16.12 15.13
N PHE A 194 26.94 -17.42 15.08
CA PHE A 194 27.67 -18.41 15.86
C PHE A 194 29.00 -18.76 15.21
N ASP A 195 30.09 -18.67 15.95
CA ASP A 195 31.35 -19.31 15.58
C ASP A 195 31.25 -20.81 15.89
N PHE A 196 30.93 -21.58 14.86
CA PHE A 196 30.79 -23.04 15.01
C PHE A 196 32.12 -23.72 15.33
N GLU A 197 33.28 -23.17 14.96
CA GLU A 197 34.58 -23.72 15.31
C GLU A 197 34.82 -23.61 16.82
N GLU A 198 34.59 -22.44 17.41
CA GLU A 198 34.68 -22.20 18.85
C GLU A 198 33.66 -23.04 19.63
N LEU A 199 32.43 -23.16 19.13
CA LEU A 199 31.40 -24.00 19.75
C LEU A 199 31.75 -25.49 19.74
N TYR A 200 32.44 -25.98 18.70
CA TYR A 200 32.90 -27.36 18.66
C TYR A 200 34.10 -27.61 19.58
N GLU A 201 34.97 -26.63 19.80
CA GLU A 201 36.10 -26.78 20.73
C GLU A 201 35.63 -26.77 22.19
N ASP A 202 34.63 -25.95 22.55
CA ASP A 202 34.12 -25.82 23.92
C ASP A 202 33.11 -26.94 24.34
N ASN A 203 32.41 -27.55 23.38
CA ASN A 203 31.36 -28.51 23.65
C ASN A 203 31.56 -29.86 22.92
N HIS A 204 32.45 -30.68 23.41
CA HIS A 204 32.61 -32.07 22.94
C HIS A 204 31.32 -32.91 22.90
N CYS A 205 30.27 -32.50 23.64
CA CYS A 205 28.97 -33.17 23.63
C CYS A 205 28.18 -33.02 22.34
N LEU A 206 28.39 -31.94 21.57
CA LEU A 206 27.71 -31.69 20.27
C LEU A 206 28.20 -32.61 19.16
N LEU A 207 29.42 -33.14 19.29
CA LEU A 207 30.01 -34.08 18.34
C LEU A 207 29.25 -35.42 18.28
N TYR A 208 28.55 -35.81 19.33
CA TYR A 208 27.83 -37.09 19.45
C TYR A 208 26.34 -37.00 19.02
N THR A 209 25.82 -35.80 18.77
CA THR A 209 24.40 -35.60 18.45
C THR A 209 24.18 -35.13 17.01
N SER A 210 25.25 -34.81 16.24
CA SER A 210 25.13 -34.48 14.84
C SER A 210 24.90 -35.75 14.02
N PRO A 211 23.88 -35.80 13.14
CA PRO A 211 23.75 -36.91 12.19
C PRO A 211 24.99 -36.95 11.30
N SER A 212 25.61 -38.15 11.17
CA SER A 212 26.68 -38.37 10.22
C SER A 212 26.28 -37.96 8.79
N PRO A 213 27.20 -37.43 7.98
CA PRO A 213 26.94 -37.04 6.61
C PRO A 213 26.47 -38.19 5.73
#